data_83c59dd2bb8afd0ee5ec6952cd1be4cb
#
_entry.id   83c59dd2bb8afd0ee5ec6952cd1be4cb
#
_cell.length_a   1.000
_cell.length_b   1.000
_cell.length_c   1.000
_cell.angle_alpha   90.00
_cell.angle_beta   90.00
_cell.angle_gamma   90.00
#
_symmetry.space_group_name_H-M   'P 1'
#
loop_
_entity.id
_entity.type
_entity.pdbx_description
1 polymer ?
#
loop_
_entity_poly.entity_id
_entity_poly.type
_entity_poly.pdbx_seq_one_letter_code
_entity_poly.pdbx_strand_id
1 'polypeptide(L)'
;MVLKIFLIVVIVIVAFPVFWLTVAKLVKKLVHFPAPAFTGRFLDSNYRRKIQPPDKLIQRSGIKEGMQVLEIGCGSGAFTTFVARAVGKQGKVYALDIEPKMLKQLENKLAKSENRDIENIELINRSAYELPFDDNSLDAVYMVGVLQEIPDRDRTLQQSKRVLKPGGILAVTELFPDPDYPWKSTTIKLGAKAGFTMDEVSGNFFNYTVKFKKP
;
A
#
# COMPACT_ATOMS: atom_id res chain seq x y z
N MET A 1 9.81 31.66 -35.84
CA MET A 1 10.78 31.30 -34.79
C MET A 1 10.09 30.96 -33.46
N VAL A 2 9.26 31.83 -32.92
CA VAL A 2 8.55 31.64 -31.65
C VAL A 2 7.70 30.35 -31.60
N LEU A 3 6.91 30.06 -32.65
CA LEU A 3 6.08 28.87 -32.73
C LEU A 3 6.88 27.55 -32.68
N LYS A 4 8.06 27.54 -33.36
CA LYS A 4 8.93 26.34 -33.31
C LYS A 4 9.53 26.12 -31.92
N ILE A 5 9.94 27.20 -31.25
CA ILE A 5 10.47 27.13 -29.89
C ILE A 5 9.36 26.65 -28.92
N PHE A 6 8.16 27.21 -29.05
CA PHE A 6 7.01 26.78 -28.25
C PHE A 6 6.70 25.28 -28.45
N LEU A 7 6.69 24.81 -29.71
CA LEU A 7 6.44 23.40 -30.02
C LEU A 7 7.51 22.48 -29.41
N ILE A 8 8.79 22.88 -29.50
CA ILE A 8 9.91 22.13 -28.91
C ILE A 8 9.77 22.06 -27.39
N VAL A 9 9.42 23.17 -26.73
CA VAL A 9 9.23 23.21 -25.30
C VAL A 9 8.07 22.30 -24.86
N VAL A 10 6.95 22.33 -25.58
CA VAL A 10 5.81 21.46 -25.32
C VAL A 10 6.18 19.99 -25.52
N ILE A 11 6.90 19.65 -26.59
CA ILE A 11 7.36 18.29 -26.84
C ILE A 11 8.28 17.80 -25.69
N VAL A 12 9.24 18.65 -25.29
CA VAL A 12 10.17 18.30 -24.19
C VAL A 12 9.39 18.10 -22.87
N ILE A 13 8.46 18.98 -22.53
CA ILE A 13 7.65 18.89 -21.30
C ILE A 13 6.79 17.63 -21.28
N VAL A 14 6.32 17.15 -22.43
CA VAL A 14 5.47 15.95 -22.52
C VAL A 14 6.32 14.69 -22.75
N ALA A 15 7.25 14.72 -23.68
CA ALA A 15 8.04 13.54 -24.05
C ALA A 15 9.03 13.11 -22.96
N PHE A 16 9.63 14.06 -22.24
CA PHE A 16 10.60 13.76 -21.21
C PHE A 16 9.98 12.97 -20.01
N PRO A 17 8.85 13.37 -19.42
CA PRO A 17 8.19 12.57 -18.40
C PRO A 17 7.73 11.19 -18.90
N VAL A 18 7.21 11.11 -20.13
CA VAL A 18 6.79 9.83 -20.74
C VAL A 18 7.99 8.91 -20.93
N PHE A 19 9.09 9.42 -21.47
CA PHE A 19 10.33 8.67 -21.61
C PHE A 19 10.85 8.19 -20.25
N TRP A 20 10.93 9.10 -19.26
CA TRP A 20 11.39 8.78 -17.91
C TRP A 20 10.54 7.73 -17.23
N LEU A 21 9.22 7.84 -17.31
CA LEU A 21 8.29 6.85 -16.78
C LEU A 21 8.45 5.49 -17.48
N THR A 22 8.69 5.48 -18.79
CA THR A 22 8.91 4.25 -19.55
C THR A 22 10.23 3.59 -19.15
N VAL A 23 11.31 4.37 -19.01
CA VAL A 23 12.61 3.88 -18.53
C VAL A 23 12.50 3.36 -17.09
N ALA A 24 11.84 4.11 -16.20
CA ALA A 24 11.61 3.69 -14.83
C ALA A 24 10.84 2.36 -14.74
N LYS A 25 9.78 2.19 -15.55
CA LYS A 25 9.04 0.92 -15.66
C LYS A 25 9.92 -0.22 -16.13
N LEU A 26 10.76 0.03 -17.14
CA LEU A 26 11.65 -1.00 -17.67
C LEU A 26 12.71 -1.42 -16.64
N VAL A 27 13.31 -0.45 -15.95
CA VAL A 27 14.29 -0.71 -14.88
C VAL A 27 13.66 -1.47 -13.73
N LYS A 28 12.48 -1.05 -13.22
CA LYS A 28 11.75 -1.77 -12.17
C LYS A 28 11.35 -3.18 -12.58
N LYS A 29 11.05 -3.42 -13.86
CA LYS A 29 10.75 -4.76 -14.38
C LYS A 29 11.96 -5.67 -14.38
N LEU A 30 13.15 -5.13 -14.57
CA LEU A 30 14.42 -5.87 -14.60
C LEU A 30 15.02 -6.04 -13.20
N VAL A 31 14.85 -5.05 -12.34
CA VAL A 31 15.42 -5.05 -10.98
C VAL A 31 14.33 -4.72 -9.98
N HIS A 32 13.73 -5.76 -9.41
CA HIS A 32 12.75 -5.61 -8.33
C HIS A 32 13.48 -5.22 -7.04
N PHE A 33 13.37 -3.96 -6.66
CA PHE A 33 13.87 -3.49 -5.37
C PHE A 33 12.76 -2.71 -4.63
N PRO A 34 12.68 -2.84 -3.30
CA PRO A 34 11.72 -2.08 -2.49
C PRO A 34 11.99 -0.58 -2.61
N ALA A 35 10.97 0.23 -2.38
CA ALA A 35 11.10 1.68 -2.40
C ALA A 35 12.25 2.13 -1.46
N PRO A 36 13.23 2.91 -1.98
CA PRO A 36 14.35 3.35 -1.15
C PRO A 36 13.89 4.16 0.07
N ALA A 37 14.50 3.95 1.24
CA ALA A 37 14.08 4.58 2.50
C ALA A 37 14.02 6.11 2.48
N PHE A 38 14.78 6.79 1.59
CA PHE A 38 14.71 8.24 1.45
C PHE A 38 13.35 8.73 0.89
N THR A 39 12.61 7.86 0.19
CA THR A 39 11.27 8.19 -0.32
C THR A 39 10.21 8.27 0.78
N GLY A 40 10.50 7.71 1.98
CA GLY A 40 9.57 7.68 3.10
C GLY A 40 9.02 9.06 3.48
N ARG A 41 9.85 10.12 3.44
CA ARG A 41 9.40 11.49 3.70
C ARG A 41 8.37 12.00 2.68
N PHE A 42 8.53 11.62 1.40
CA PHE A 42 7.56 11.97 0.36
C PHE A 42 6.28 11.16 0.52
N LEU A 43 6.41 9.86 0.81
CA LEU A 43 5.29 8.95 1.03
C LEU A 43 4.42 9.38 2.22
N ASP A 44 5.01 10.00 3.26
CA ASP A 44 4.32 10.53 4.44
C ASP A 44 3.98 12.03 4.34
N SER A 45 3.99 12.59 3.15
CA SER A 45 3.75 14.02 2.96
C SER A 45 2.26 14.40 3.04
N ASN A 46 2.00 15.65 3.46
CA ASN A 46 0.66 16.22 3.42
C ASN A 46 0.07 16.27 2.00
N TYR A 47 0.91 16.38 0.98
CA TYR A 47 0.50 16.32 -0.42
C TYR A 47 -0.13 14.97 -0.76
N ARG A 48 0.53 13.86 -0.38
CA ARG A 48 -0.01 12.51 -0.59
C ARG A 48 -1.35 12.32 0.14
N ARG A 49 -1.46 12.81 1.38
CA ARG A 49 -2.71 12.71 2.17
C ARG A 49 -3.87 13.48 1.55
N LYS A 50 -3.63 14.56 0.80
CA LYS A 50 -4.67 15.26 0.02
C LYS A 50 -5.17 14.43 -1.16
N ILE A 51 -4.27 13.73 -1.87
CA ILE A 51 -4.62 12.89 -3.01
C ILE A 51 -5.24 11.57 -2.55
N GLN A 52 -4.73 11.03 -1.45
CA GLN A 52 -5.15 9.76 -0.85
C GLN A 52 -5.54 9.99 0.62
N PRO A 53 -6.73 10.54 0.90
CA PRO A 53 -7.16 10.85 2.25
C PRO A 53 -7.24 9.57 3.10
N PRO A 54 -6.62 9.54 4.30
CA PRO A 54 -6.61 8.36 5.17
C PRO A 54 -8.00 7.84 5.51
N ASP A 55 -8.96 8.72 5.79
CA ASP A 55 -10.34 8.32 6.11
C ASP A 55 -11.01 7.57 4.95
N LYS A 56 -10.78 8.02 3.71
CA LYS A 56 -11.28 7.32 2.52
C LYS A 56 -10.58 5.97 2.31
N LEU A 57 -9.29 5.89 2.60
CA LEU A 57 -8.57 4.61 2.54
C LEU A 57 -9.14 3.62 3.54
N ILE A 58 -9.33 4.02 4.80
CA ILE A 58 -9.90 3.20 5.88
C ILE A 58 -11.30 2.72 5.49
N GLN A 59 -12.16 3.65 5.06
CA GLN A 59 -13.53 3.33 4.62
C GLN A 59 -13.54 2.30 3.49
N ARG A 60 -12.75 2.53 2.43
CA ARG A 60 -12.67 1.64 1.26
C ARG A 60 -12.08 0.27 1.60
N SER A 61 -11.15 0.23 2.54
CA SER A 61 -10.54 -1.01 3.02
C SER A 61 -11.47 -1.81 3.93
N GLY A 62 -12.58 -1.21 4.39
CA GLY A 62 -13.52 -1.89 5.29
C GLY A 62 -12.98 -2.12 6.69
N ILE A 63 -11.92 -1.39 7.08
CA ILE A 63 -11.31 -1.46 8.42
C ILE A 63 -12.26 -0.82 9.43
N LYS A 64 -12.45 -1.49 10.58
CA LYS A 64 -13.37 -1.09 11.64
C LYS A 64 -12.70 -1.16 13.01
N GLU A 65 -13.33 -0.53 13.99
CA GLU A 65 -12.93 -0.59 15.39
C GLU A 65 -12.86 -2.04 15.89
N GLY A 66 -11.88 -2.34 16.73
CA GLY A 66 -11.64 -3.66 17.33
C GLY A 66 -10.91 -4.66 16.43
N MET A 67 -10.68 -4.37 15.14
CA MET A 67 -10.06 -5.32 14.23
C MET A 67 -8.56 -5.54 14.50
N GLN A 68 -8.10 -6.79 14.26
CA GLN A 68 -6.70 -7.18 14.13
C GLN A 68 -6.30 -7.03 12.66
N VAL A 69 -5.45 -6.07 12.34
CA VAL A 69 -5.17 -5.63 10.96
C VAL A 69 -3.70 -5.74 10.64
N LEU A 70 -3.34 -6.35 9.52
CA LEU A 70 -1.98 -6.38 8.98
C LEU A 70 -1.85 -5.37 7.83
N GLU A 71 -0.87 -4.48 7.94
CA GLU A 71 -0.37 -3.65 6.84
C GLU A 71 0.87 -4.30 6.24
N ILE A 72 0.80 -4.72 4.99
CA ILE A 72 1.97 -5.22 4.26
C ILE A 72 2.60 -4.06 3.48
N GLY A 73 3.90 -3.81 3.72
CA GLY A 73 4.63 -2.68 3.14
C GLY A 73 4.24 -1.36 3.79
N CYS A 74 4.29 -1.27 5.11
CA CYS A 74 3.89 -0.07 5.85
C CYS A 74 4.80 1.15 5.60
N GLY A 75 6.02 0.92 5.10
CA GLY A 75 7.00 1.97 4.86
C GLY A 75 7.29 2.78 6.14
N SER A 76 7.34 4.10 6.00
CA SER A 76 7.50 5.04 7.11
C SER A 76 6.20 5.31 7.90
N GLY A 77 5.14 4.54 7.66
CA GLY A 77 3.86 4.66 8.35
C GLY A 77 2.97 5.79 7.84
N ALA A 78 2.88 5.95 6.52
CA ALA A 78 2.06 6.99 5.90
C ALA A 78 0.58 6.90 6.32
N PHE A 79 0.08 5.67 6.46
CA PHE A 79 -1.31 5.40 6.83
C PHE A 79 -1.45 4.66 8.16
N THR A 80 -0.42 3.98 8.63
CA THR A 80 -0.39 3.12 9.82
C THR A 80 -0.99 3.79 11.06
N THR A 81 -0.59 5.04 11.36
CA THR A 81 -1.09 5.79 12.53
C THR A 81 -2.58 6.12 12.44
N PHE A 82 -3.09 6.35 11.24
CA PHE A 82 -4.52 6.61 11.02
C PHE A 82 -5.34 5.33 11.18
N VAL A 83 -4.83 4.21 10.65
CA VAL A 83 -5.47 2.90 10.81
C VAL A 83 -5.46 2.47 12.28
N ALA A 84 -4.36 2.71 13.01
CA ALA A 84 -4.27 2.41 14.44
C ALA A 84 -5.32 3.17 15.27
N ARG A 85 -5.56 4.45 14.97
CA ARG A 85 -6.65 5.21 15.59
C ARG A 85 -8.04 4.69 15.20
N ALA A 86 -8.21 4.27 13.94
CA ALA A 86 -9.49 3.76 13.46
C ALA A 86 -9.88 2.41 14.06
N VAL A 87 -8.90 1.52 14.30
CA VAL A 87 -9.18 0.24 14.98
C VAL A 87 -9.32 0.42 16.50
N GLY A 88 -8.90 1.55 17.05
CA GLY A 88 -9.08 1.89 18.47
C GLY A 88 -8.25 1.01 19.41
N LYS A 89 -8.43 1.20 20.71
CA LYS A 89 -7.62 0.53 21.75
C LYS A 89 -7.83 -0.99 21.83
N GLN A 90 -8.97 -1.49 21.37
CA GLN A 90 -9.28 -2.93 21.36
C GLN A 90 -8.78 -3.62 20.09
N GLY A 91 -8.49 -2.85 19.04
CA GLY A 91 -7.88 -3.34 17.80
C GLY A 91 -6.36 -3.24 17.84
N LYS A 92 -5.72 -3.87 16.86
CA LYS A 92 -4.26 -3.84 16.73
C LYS A 92 -3.85 -3.73 15.25
N VAL A 93 -2.78 -3.00 14.99
CA VAL A 93 -2.16 -2.90 13.67
C VAL A 93 -0.78 -3.55 13.72
N TYR A 94 -0.59 -4.52 12.88
CA TYR A 94 0.70 -5.14 12.62
C TYR A 94 1.30 -4.48 11.37
N ALA A 95 2.33 -3.67 11.57
CA ALA A 95 2.99 -2.90 10.51
C ALA A 95 4.20 -3.67 10.00
N LEU A 96 4.06 -4.36 8.87
CA LEU A 96 5.09 -5.19 8.30
C LEU A 96 5.79 -4.48 7.14
N ASP A 97 7.13 -4.47 7.19
CA ASP A 97 7.97 -4.02 6.08
C ASP A 97 9.26 -4.86 6.02
N ILE A 98 9.76 -5.07 4.80
CA ILE A 98 11.03 -5.78 4.58
C ILE A 98 12.24 -4.87 4.83
N GLU A 99 12.08 -3.55 4.68
CA GLU A 99 13.15 -2.55 4.81
C GLU A 99 13.24 -2.02 6.26
N PRO A 100 14.26 -2.40 7.04
CA PRO A 100 14.35 -2.00 8.45
C PRO A 100 14.50 -0.49 8.64
N LYS A 101 15.05 0.23 7.65
CA LYS A 101 15.16 1.69 7.71
C LYS A 101 13.80 2.37 7.62
N MET A 102 12.83 1.78 6.91
CA MET A 102 11.44 2.26 6.87
C MET A 102 10.78 2.08 8.23
N LEU A 103 10.91 0.91 8.84
CA LEU A 103 10.40 0.67 10.20
C LEU A 103 11.02 1.60 11.24
N LYS A 104 12.32 1.92 11.12
CA LYS A 104 12.96 2.90 11.99
C LYS A 104 12.36 4.31 11.82
N GLN A 105 11.96 4.69 10.61
CA GLN A 105 11.26 5.96 10.39
C GLN A 105 9.87 5.95 11.03
N LEU A 106 9.13 4.83 10.94
CA LEU A 106 7.85 4.67 11.61
C LEU A 106 8.00 4.70 13.13
N GLU A 107 8.99 4.01 13.70
CA GLU A 107 9.30 4.05 15.13
C GLU A 107 9.57 5.49 15.60
N ASN A 108 10.42 6.23 14.88
CA ASN A 108 10.69 7.64 15.16
C ASN A 108 9.43 8.52 15.05
N LYS A 109 8.51 8.18 14.16
CA LYS A 109 7.22 8.87 14.03
C LYS A 109 6.31 8.59 15.23
N LEU A 110 6.26 7.35 15.71
CA LEU A 110 5.48 6.98 16.88
C LEU A 110 5.99 7.63 18.16
N ALA A 111 7.30 7.87 18.27
CA ALA A 111 7.90 8.54 19.42
C ALA A 111 7.55 10.04 19.54
N LYS A 112 6.97 10.66 18.51
CA LYS A 112 6.57 12.07 18.54
C LYS A 112 5.37 12.28 19.46
N SER A 113 5.31 13.48 20.07
CA SER A 113 4.25 13.86 21.01
C SER A 113 2.84 13.70 20.45
N GLU A 114 2.67 13.96 19.17
CA GLU A 114 1.38 13.86 18.44
C GLU A 114 0.86 12.41 18.26
N ASN A 115 1.67 11.40 18.55
CA ASN A 115 1.34 9.99 18.40
C ASN A 115 1.44 9.19 19.72
N ARG A 116 1.60 9.86 20.86
CA ARG A 116 1.71 9.20 22.18
C ARG A 116 0.48 8.44 22.62
N ASP A 117 -0.66 8.73 21.98
CA ASP A 117 -1.94 8.06 22.16
C ASP A 117 -2.01 6.70 21.46
N ILE A 118 -1.04 6.40 20.59
CA ILE A 118 -1.03 5.19 19.76
C ILE A 118 -0.15 4.13 20.43
N GLU A 119 -0.77 3.13 21.04
CA GLU A 119 -0.10 2.03 21.74
C GLU A 119 -0.37 0.67 21.07
N ASN A 120 -1.19 0.65 20.03
CA ASN A 120 -1.72 -0.55 19.39
C ASN A 120 -1.07 -0.89 18.05
N ILE A 121 0.19 -0.46 17.83
CA ILE A 121 0.98 -0.82 16.64
C ILE A 121 2.12 -1.75 17.04
N GLU A 122 2.29 -2.83 16.28
CA GLU A 122 3.44 -3.73 16.36
C GLU A 122 4.24 -3.68 15.06
N LEU A 123 5.54 -3.40 15.14
CA LEU A 123 6.44 -3.33 14.01
C LEU A 123 7.03 -4.71 13.71
N ILE A 124 6.93 -5.16 12.45
CA ILE A 124 7.37 -6.47 12.02
C ILE A 124 8.33 -6.35 10.85
N ASN A 125 9.62 -6.64 11.06
CA ASN A 125 10.60 -6.70 9.98
C ASN A 125 10.65 -8.10 9.40
N ARG A 126 9.82 -8.39 8.41
CA ARG A 126 9.70 -9.68 7.74
C ARG A 126 9.30 -9.51 6.29
N SER A 127 9.55 -10.57 5.50
CA SER A 127 9.02 -10.68 4.15
C SER A 127 7.54 -11.05 4.18
N ALA A 128 6.77 -10.52 3.22
CA ALA A 128 5.37 -10.90 3.01
C ALA A 128 5.19 -12.36 2.53
N TYR A 129 6.27 -13.06 2.27
CA TYR A 129 6.27 -14.48 1.87
C TYR A 129 6.13 -15.45 3.04
N GLU A 130 6.31 -14.98 4.28
CA GLU A 130 6.27 -15.79 5.51
C GLU A 130 5.69 -14.92 6.63
N LEU A 131 4.36 -14.81 6.65
CA LEU A 131 3.68 -14.02 7.66
C LEU A 131 3.70 -14.73 9.02
N PRO A 132 4.18 -14.08 10.10
CA PRO A 132 4.35 -14.70 11.41
C PRO A 132 3.05 -14.71 12.21
N PHE A 133 1.98 -15.21 11.60
CA PHE A 133 0.64 -15.28 12.20
C PHE A 133 0.08 -16.68 11.99
N ASP A 134 -0.76 -17.09 12.94
CA ASP A 134 -1.53 -18.32 12.82
C ASP A 134 -2.56 -18.20 11.69
N ASP A 135 -3.01 -19.36 11.20
CA ASP A 135 -4.10 -19.43 10.24
C ASP A 135 -5.37 -18.85 10.85
N ASN A 136 -6.11 -18.08 10.04
CA ASN A 136 -7.40 -17.50 10.45
C ASN A 136 -7.34 -16.60 11.71
N SER A 137 -6.26 -15.84 11.89
CA SER A 137 -6.05 -15.00 13.07
C SER A 137 -6.40 -13.52 12.87
N LEU A 138 -6.35 -13.02 11.62
CA LEU A 138 -6.53 -11.60 11.32
C LEU A 138 -7.90 -11.30 10.70
N ASP A 139 -8.43 -10.11 11.01
CA ASP A 139 -9.69 -9.62 10.46
C ASP A 139 -9.50 -8.96 9.08
N ALA A 140 -8.37 -8.26 8.90
CA ALA A 140 -8.05 -7.60 7.64
C ALA A 140 -6.55 -7.62 7.34
N VAL A 141 -6.23 -7.69 6.05
CA VAL A 141 -4.90 -7.41 5.47
C VAL A 141 -5.06 -6.29 4.46
N TYR A 142 -4.22 -5.26 4.51
CA TYR A 142 -4.26 -4.22 3.49
C TYR A 142 -2.86 -3.87 2.97
N MET A 143 -2.83 -3.38 1.73
CA MET A 143 -1.64 -2.95 0.99
C MET A 143 -1.93 -1.63 0.29
N VAL A 144 -0.98 -0.69 0.29
CA VAL A 144 -1.13 0.62 -0.35
C VAL A 144 0.06 0.92 -1.25
N GLY A 145 -0.10 0.70 -2.57
CA GLY A 145 0.96 0.88 -3.56
C GLY A 145 2.12 -0.11 -3.39
N VAL A 146 1.83 -1.34 -2.94
CA VAL A 146 2.86 -2.32 -2.57
C VAL A 146 2.77 -3.60 -3.38
N LEU A 147 1.57 -4.09 -3.70
CA LEU A 147 1.40 -5.41 -4.31
C LEU A 147 2.19 -5.55 -5.62
N GLN A 148 2.32 -4.48 -6.40
CA GLN A 148 3.02 -4.49 -7.68
C GLN A 148 4.56 -4.47 -7.53
N GLU A 149 5.06 -4.01 -6.38
CA GLU A 149 6.48 -4.02 -6.07
C GLU A 149 6.98 -5.39 -5.60
N ILE A 150 6.05 -6.27 -5.16
CA ILE A 150 6.39 -7.60 -4.65
C ILE A 150 6.64 -8.56 -5.83
N PRO A 151 7.82 -9.19 -5.93
CA PRO A 151 8.14 -10.13 -7.02
C PRO A 151 7.22 -11.34 -7.06
N ASP A 152 7.04 -12.04 -5.93
CA ASP A 152 6.14 -13.20 -5.80
C ASP A 152 4.81 -12.80 -5.16
N ARG A 153 3.95 -12.20 -5.98
CA ARG A 153 2.61 -11.76 -5.58
C ARG A 153 1.71 -12.93 -5.22
N ASP A 154 1.84 -14.04 -5.92
CA ASP A 154 1.02 -15.24 -5.69
C ASP A 154 1.29 -15.77 -4.27
N ARG A 155 2.54 -15.90 -3.86
CA ARG A 155 2.90 -16.33 -2.52
C ARG A 155 2.41 -15.36 -1.44
N THR A 156 2.57 -14.06 -1.66
CA THR A 156 2.07 -13.01 -0.75
C THR A 156 0.55 -13.09 -0.56
N LEU A 157 -0.18 -13.24 -1.65
CA LEU A 157 -1.64 -13.35 -1.60
C LEU A 157 -2.10 -14.66 -0.94
N GLN A 158 -1.39 -15.77 -1.16
CA GLN A 158 -1.66 -17.03 -0.46
C GLN A 158 -1.40 -16.90 1.05
N GLN A 159 -0.30 -16.26 1.46
CA GLN A 159 -0.04 -15.97 2.87
C GLN A 159 -1.11 -15.06 3.46
N SER A 160 -1.51 -14.00 2.75
CA SER A 160 -2.59 -13.13 3.18
C SER A 160 -3.90 -13.90 3.37
N LYS A 161 -4.22 -14.83 2.45
CA LYS A 161 -5.40 -15.68 2.56
C LYS A 161 -5.31 -16.64 3.75
N ARG A 162 -4.14 -17.22 4.02
CA ARG A 162 -3.90 -18.13 5.13
C ARG A 162 -4.22 -17.46 6.47
N VAL A 163 -3.65 -16.29 6.70
CA VAL A 163 -3.77 -15.58 8.00
C VAL A 163 -5.12 -14.93 8.23
N LEU A 164 -5.87 -14.59 7.17
CA LEU A 164 -7.21 -14.01 7.30
C LEU A 164 -8.22 -15.03 7.83
N LYS A 165 -9.11 -14.60 8.71
CA LYS A 165 -10.29 -15.35 9.15
C LYS A 165 -11.23 -15.62 7.95
N PRO A 166 -12.07 -16.67 7.98
CA PRO A 166 -13.19 -16.79 7.03
C PRO A 166 -14.04 -15.51 7.04
N GLY A 167 -14.36 -14.96 5.87
CA GLY A 167 -15.00 -13.65 5.73
C GLY A 167 -14.09 -12.45 5.96
N GLY A 168 -12.82 -12.65 6.33
CA GLY A 168 -11.82 -11.60 6.51
C GLY A 168 -11.50 -10.85 5.22
N ILE A 169 -11.00 -9.63 5.36
CA ILE A 169 -10.86 -8.66 4.27
C ILE A 169 -9.41 -8.60 3.78
N LEU A 170 -9.22 -8.69 2.46
CA LEU A 170 -8.02 -8.22 1.78
C LEU A 170 -8.35 -6.92 1.02
N ALA A 171 -7.65 -5.82 1.33
CA ALA A 171 -7.79 -4.56 0.61
C ALA A 171 -6.50 -4.16 -0.09
N VAL A 172 -6.55 -3.97 -1.41
CA VAL A 172 -5.42 -3.53 -2.21
C VAL A 172 -5.74 -2.16 -2.80
N THR A 173 -4.96 -1.16 -2.40
CA THR A 173 -5.11 0.23 -2.85
C THR A 173 -3.93 0.61 -3.72
N GLU A 174 -4.22 1.21 -4.89
CA GLU A 174 -3.23 1.64 -5.86
C GLU A 174 -3.40 3.13 -6.18
N LEU A 175 -2.29 3.81 -6.48
CA LEU A 175 -2.24 5.25 -6.73
C LEU A 175 -1.44 5.55 -7.99
N PHE A 176 -2.05 6.26 -8.96
CA PHE A 176 -1.35 6.89 -10.08
C PHE A 176 -0.71 8.22 -9.59
N PRO A 177 0.51 8.60 -9.97
CA PRO A 177 1.32 8.06 -11.08
C PRO A 177 2.45 7.10 -10.63
N ASP A 178 2.16 6.10 -9.80
CA ASP A 178 3.15 5.08 -9.52
C ASP A 178 3.60 4.41 -10.84
N PRO A 179 4.90 4.28 -11.12
CA PRO A 179 5.39 3.61 -12.32
C PRO A 179 4.85 2.19 -12.51
N ASP A 180 4.56 1.49 -11.42
CA ASP A 180 4.03 0.13 -11.41
C ASP A 180 2.50 0.06 -11.30
N TYR A 181 1.83 1.21 -11.39
CA TYR A 181 0.38 1.30 -11.28
C TYR A 181 -0.34 0.32 -12.21
N PRO A 182 -1.12 -0.63 -11.67
CA PRO A 182 -1.82 -1.62 -12.45
C PRO A 182 -3.23 -1.14 -12.82
N TRP A 183 -3.78 -1.70 -13.88
CA TRP A 183 -5.21 -1.58 -14.14
C TRP A 183 -6.02 -2.31 -13.06
N LYS A 184 -7.18 -1.79 -12.69
CA LYS A 184 -8.11 -2.43 -11.73
C LYS A 184 -8.35 -3.90 -12.03
N SER A 185 -8.51 -4.23 -13.32
CA SER A 185 -8.71 -5.61 -13.78
C SER A 185 -7.54 -6.53 -13.46
N THR A 186 -6.30 -6.01 -13.43
CA THR A 186 -5.11 -6.77 -13.05
C THR A 186 -5.16 -7.14 -11.56
N THR A 187 -5.45 -6.17 -10.70
CA THR A 187 -5.59 -6.40 -9.25
C THR A 187 -6.72 -7.39 -8.95
N ILE A 188 -7.88 -7.25 -9.63
CA ILE A 188 -9.01 -8.16 -9.48
C ILE A 188 -8.61 -9.59 -9.88
N LYS A 189 -7.92 -9.77 -11.02
CA LYS A 189 -7.47 -11.09 -11.50
C LYS A 189 -6.49 -11.74 -10.52
N LEU A 190 -5.57 -10.98 -9.94
CA LEU A 190 -4.61 -11.49 -8.95
C LEU A 190 -5.33 -12.00 -7.69
N GLY A 191 -6.25 -11.23 -7.13
CA GLY A 191 -7.04 -11.65 -5.98
C GLY A 191 -7.90 -12.89 -6.27
N ALA A 192 -8.58 -12.91 -7.41
CA ALA A 192 -9.39 -14.06 -7.84
C ALA A 192 -8.53 -15.32 -8.04
N LYS A 193 -7.36 -15.21 -8.67
CA LYS A 193 -6.39 -16.31 -8.83
C LYS A 193 -5.93 -16.88 -7.48
N ALA A 194 -5.77 -16.02 -6.47
CA ALA A 194 -5.43 -16.43 -5.11
C ALA A 194 -6.61 -17.05 -4.34
N GLY A 195 -7.79 -17.10 -4.95
CA GLY A 195 -9.01 -17.71 -4.38
C GLY A 195 -9.75 -16.78 -3.42
N PHE A 196 -9.61 -15.47 -3.58
CA PHE A 196 -10.47 -14.48 -2.92
C PHE A 196 -11.72 -14.20 -3.76
N THR A 197 -12.81 -13.83 -3.08
CA THR A 197 -14.01 -13.31 -3.73
C THR A 197 -13.95 -11.80 -3.75
N MET A 198 -14.09 -11.18 -4.92
CA MET A 198 -14.16 -9.72 -5.04
C MET A 198 -15.46 -9.22 -4.39
N ASP A 199 -15.33 -8.28 -3.44
CA ASP A 199 -16.44 -7.68 -2.70
C ASP A 199 -16.81 -6.31 -3.29
N GLU A 200 -15.83 -5.41 -3.46
CA GLU A 200 -16.08 -4.04 -3.89
C GLU A 200 -14.86 -3.46 -4.62
N VAL A 201 -15.12 -2.57 -5.57
CA VAL A 201 -14.11 -1.70 -6.18
C VAL A 201 -14.51 -0.25 -5.97
N SER A 202 -13.73 0.48 -5.19
CA SER A 202 -13.99 1.88 -4.83
C SER A 202 -12.93 2.80 -5.41
N GLY A 203 -13.30 4.07 -5.63
CA GLY A 203 -12.38 5.10 -6.13
C GLY A 203 -12.45 5.31 -7.63
N ASN A 204 -11.47 6.05 -8.17
CA ASN A 204 -11.41 6.46 -9.56
C ASN A 204 -10.20 5.85 -10.30
N PHE A 205 -9.88 6.40 -11.47
CA PHE A 205 -8.71 5.99 -12.23
C PHE A 205 -7.39 6.27 -11.48
N PHE A 206 -7.27 7.39 -10.79
CA PHE A 206 -6.02 7.82 -10.16
C PHE A 206 -5.76 7.17 -8.79
N ASN A 207 -6.82 6.79 -8.10
CA ASN A 207 -6.73 6.18 -6.78
C ASN A 207 -7.92 5.25 -6.57
N TYR A 208 -7.66 3.95 -6.54
CA TYR A 208 -8.68 2.94 -6.31
C TYR A 208 -8.28 1.94 -5.23
N THR A 209 -9.28 1.32 -4.65
CA THR A 209 -9.15 0.17 -3.76
C THR A 209 -9.99 -0.98 -4.31
N VAL A 210 -9.40 -2.17 -4.38
CA VAL A 210 -10.13 -3.42 -4.59
C VAL A 210 -10.20 -4.14 -3.26
N LYS A 211 -11.41 -4.37 -2.79
CA LYS A 211 -11.70 -5.10 -1.57
C LYS A 211 -12.16 -6.50 -1.90
N PHE A 212 -11.58 -7.47 -1.24
CA PHE A 212 -11.88 -8.88 -1.37
C PHE A 212 -12.27 -9.48 -0.03
N LYS A 213 -12.96 -10.60 -0.07
CA LYS A 213 -13.24 -11.46 1.08
C LYS A 213 -12.60 -12.82 0.91
N LYS A 214 -12.08 -13.35 2.02
CA LYS A 214 -11.75 -14.77 2.11
C LYS A 214 -13.06 -15.56 2.19
N PRO A 215 -13.27 -16.56 1.30
CA PRO A 215 -14.39 -17.48 1.41
C PRO A 215 -14.45 -18.23 2.74
#